data_1fa7bd10e679a0d2471dd98e3cc58987
#
_entry.id   1fa7bd10e679a0d2471dd98e3cc58987
#
_cell.length_a   1.000
_cell.length_b   1.000
_cell.length_c   1.000
_cell.angle_alpha   90.00
_cell.angle_beta   90.00
_cell.angle_gamma   90.00
#
_symmetry.space_group_name_H-M   'P 1'
#
loop_
_entity.id
_entity.type
_entity.pdbx_description
1 polymer ?
#
loop_
_entity_poly.entity_id
_entity_poly.type
_entity_poly.pdbx_seq_one_letter_code
_entity_poly.pdbx_strand_id
1 'polypeptide(L)'
;MKKLLSMFLVLAMLVTICSDNIYIANAATNKKKVICIDAGHQTRANLEKEPIGPGAKTTKFKVTGGTSGLWTKQTEYALALKVAKKLQKILKKRGYKVIMCRTKNDVNISNSERAAIANKAKADAFIRIHANGAANKSVNGAMTICQTKKNPYNSDIYSSSKLLSEKVLDGVVAKSGCKKLYVWETDTMSGINWSKVPVTIVEMGYMTNEKEDRALNTASYQKKMAEGMADGIDAYFKALGK
;
A
#
# COMPACT_ATOMS: atom_id res chain seq x y z
N MET A 1 -40.93 -8.67 57.12
CA MET A 1 -41.25 -8.37 55.74
C MET A 1 -40.59 -7.10 55.19
N LYS A 2 -40.58 -5.97 55.89
CA LYS A 2 -39.98 -4.70 55.39
C LYS A 2 -38.47 -4.76 55.19
N LYS A 3 -37.70 -5.52 56.00
CA LYS A 3 -36.22 -5.65 55.85
C LYS A 3 -35.81 -6.55 54.67
N LEU A 4 -36.58 -7.55 54.29
CA LEU A 4 -36.32 -8.40 53.13
C LEU A 4 -36.59 -7.65 51.80
N LEU A 5 -37.59 -6.78 51.77
CA LEU A 5 -37.88 -5.98 50.58
C LEU A 5 -36.79 -4.94 50.28
N SER A 6 -36.18 -4.37 51.31
CA SER A 6 -35.07 -3.43 51.20
C SER A 6 -33.79 -4.06 50.63
N MET A 7 -33.53 -5.32 50.99
CA MET A 7 -32.37 -6.07 50.54
C MET A 7 -32.49 -6.50 49.07
N PHE A 8 -33.69 -6.80 48.59
CA PHE A 8 -33.92 -7.10 47.18
C PHE A 8 -33.78 -5.86 46.28
N LEU A 9 -34.20 -4.68 46.75
CA LEU A 9 -34.04 -3.43 46.00
C LEU A 9 -32.58 -2.98 45.87
N VAL A 10 -31.75 -3.19 46.88
CA VAL A 10 -30.31 -2.88 46.83
C VAL A 10 -29.55 -3.86 45.93
N LEU A 11 -29.96 -5.15 45.93
CA LEU A 11 -29.35 -6.15 45.02
C LEU A 11 -29.74 -5.90 43.55
N ALA A 12 -30.97 -5.45 43.28
CA ALA A 12 -31.42 -5.09 41.93
C ALA A 12 -30.71 -3.84 41.40
N MET A 13 -30.41 -2.84 42.26
CA MET A 13 -29.61 -1.66 41.87
C MET A 13 -28.16 -1.97 41.60
N LEU A 14 -27.55 -2.91 42.30
CA LEU A 14 -26.16 -3.34 42.08
C LEU A 14 -25.99 -4.13 40.79
N VAL A 15 -27.00 -4.90 40.35
CA VAL A 15 -26.97 -5.64 39.09
C VAL A 15 -27.14 -4.72 37.88
N THR A 16 -27.91 -3.63 37.98
CA THR A 16 -28.07 -2.65 36.91
C THR A 16 -26.80 -1.79 36.72
N ILE A 17 -26.09 -1.46 37.78
CA ILE A 17 -24.82 -0.69 37.70
C ILE A 17 -23.67 -1.52 37.08
N CYS A 18 -23.68 -2.85 37.24
CA CYS A 18 -22.69 -3.73 36.60
C CYS A 18 -22.98 -3.98 35.11
N SER A 19 -24.24 -3.87 34.64
CA SER A 19 -24.58 -4.08 33.24
C SER A 19 -24.20 -2.89 32.34
N ASP A 20 -24.26 -1.66 32.85
CA ASP A 20 -23.92 -0.47 32.07
C ASP A 20 -22.41 -0.30 31.85
N ASN A 21 -21.59 -0.85 32.73
CA ASN A 21 -20.12 -0.78 32.59
C ASN A 21 -19.56 -1.78 31.56
N ILE A 22 -20.32 -2.80 31.16
CA ILE A 22 -19.89 -3.78 30.14
C ILE A 22 -20.14 -3.24 28.72
N TYR A 23 -21.08 -2.33 28.52
CA TYR A 23 -21.38 -1.74 27.20
C TYR A 23 -20.49 -0.54 26.84
N ILE A 24 -19.79 0.09 27.78
CA ILE A 24 -18.93 1.25 27.52
C ILE A 24 -17.53 0.84 27.02
N ALA A 25 -17.11 -0.41 27.24
CA ALA A 25 -15.76 -0.87 26.87
C ALA A 25 -15.57 -1.18 25.37
N ASN A 26 -16.61 -1.14 24.54
CA ASN A 26 -16.53 -1.49 23.12
C ASN A 26 -16.82 -0.34 22.12
N ALA A 27 -16.92 0.87 22.57
CA ALA A 27 -16.87 2.04 21.69
C ALA A 27 -15.43 2.48 21.43
N ALA A 28 -14.51 1.54 21.17
CA ALA A 28 -13.28 1.85 20.47
C ALA A 28 -13.71 2.44 19.13
N THR A 29 -13.50 3.72 18.96
CA THR A 29 -13.80 4.46 17.75
C THR A 29 -13.25 3.68 16.56
N ASN A 30 -14.14 3.05 15.80
CA ASN A 30 -13.80 2.20 14.64
C ASN A 30 -13.34 3.13 13.50
N LYS A 31 -12.22 3.82 13.76
CA LYS A 31 -11.62 4.76 12.81
C LYS A 31 -11.16 3.95 11.61
N LYS A 32 -11.81 4.19 10.46
CA LYS A 32 -11.45 3.53 9.21
C LYS A 32 -9.96 3.67 8.93
N LYS A 33 -9.28 2.55 8.68
CA LYS A 33 -7.88 2.56 8.24
C LYS A 33 -7.75 3.33 6.94
N VAL A 34 -6.69 4.14 6.84
CA VAL A 34 -6.41 4.99 5.68
C VAL A 34 -5.34 4.33 4.81
N ILE A 35 -5.68 4.03 3.56
CA ILE A 35 -4.74 3.51 2.58
C ILE A 35 -4.45 4.60 1.55
N CYS A 36 -3.17 4.95 1.39
CA CYS A 36 -2.73 5.79 0.28
C CYS A 36 -2.27 4.90 -0.88
N ILE A 37 -2.74 5.18 -2.08
CA ILE A 37 -2.34 4.47 -3.31
C ILE A 37 -1.64 5.45 -4.23
N ASP A 38 -0.43 5.10 -4.64
CA ASP A 38 0.32 5.79 -5.69
C ASP A 38 0.37 4.91 -6.94
N ALA A 39 -0.21 5.38 -8.03
CA ALA A 39 0.06 4.83 -9.34
C ALA A 39 1.40 5.40 -9.83
N GLY A 40 2.43 4.57 -9.94
CA GLY A 40 3.79 4.99 -10.31
C GLY A 40 3.83 5.77 -11.63
N HIS A 41 4.85 6.62 -11.78
CA HIS A 41 5.10 7.43 -12.97
C HIS A 41 3.92 8.35 -13.38
N GLN A 42 4.03 8.95 -14.55
CA GLN A 42 3.07 9.87 -15.16
C GLN A 42 3.38 10.04 -16.64
N THR A 43 2.52 10.71 -17.41
CA THR A 43 2.68 10.84 -18.86
C THR A 43 4.02 11.47 -19.27
N ARG A 44 4.42 12.54 -18.59
CA ARG A 44 5.70 13.23 -18.85
C ARG A 44 6.63 13.04 -17.66
N ALA A 45 7.85 12.55 -17.93
CA ALA A 45 8.91 12.53 -16.93
C ALA A 45 9.20 13.96 -16.45
N ASN A 46 9.55 14.11 -15.18
CA ASN A 46 10.17 15.31 -14.66
C ASN A 46 11.62 14.95 -14.26
N LEU A 47 12.57 15.35 -15.10
CA LEU A 47 14.00 15.05 -14.98
C LEU A 47 14.75 16.08 -14.14
N GLU A 48 14.06 17.07 -13.57
CA GLU A 48 14.64 17.88 -12.50
C GLU A 48 15.01 17.00 -11.31
N LYS A 49 15.95 17.46 -10.51
CA LYS A 49 16.45 16.70 -9.37
C LYS A 49 15.73 17.06 -8.08
N GLU A 50 15.53 16.05 -7.25
CA GLU A 50 15.13 16.21 -5.84
C GLU A 50 16.06 15.38 -4.95
N PRO A 51 16.25 15.73 -3.66
CA PRO A 51 16.99 14.92 -2.72
C PRO A 51 16.38 13.52 -2.60
N ILE A 52 17.22 12.49 -2.50
CA ILE A 52 16.77 11.10 -2.38
C ILE A 52 16.00 10.81 -1.09
N GLY A 53 16.16 11.66 -0.07
CA GLY A 53 15.47 11.64 1.22
C GLY A 53 15.70 12.96 1.95
N PRO A 54 15.02 13.19 3.08
CA PRO A 54 15.15 14.41 3.87
C PRO A 54 16.59 14.71 4.25
N GLY A 55 17.09 15.90 3.87
CA GLY A 55 18.47 16.32 4.16
C GLY A 55 19.57 15.66 3.32
N ALA A 56 19.23 14.79 2.36
CA ALA A 56 20.21 14.11 1.52
C ALA A 56 20.90 15.06 0.55
N LYS A 57 22.23 14.92 0.43
CA LYS A 57 23.02 15.59 -0.64
C LYS A 57 22.86 14.87 -1.98
N THR A 58 22.68 13.54 -1.96
CA THR A 58 22.41 12.75 -3.17
C THR A 58 21.04 13.07 -3.72
N THR A 59 20.95 13.27 -5.03
CA THR A 59 19.72 13.62 -5.73
C THR A 59 19.37 12.57 -6.79
N LYS A 60 18.08 12.45 -7.09
CA LYS A 60 17.53 11.66 -8.20
C LYS A 60 16.54 12.49 -9.01
N PHE A 61 16.17 12.01 -10.18
CA PHE A 61 15.05 12.61 -10.92
C PHE A 61 13.76 12.59 -10.11
N LYS A 62 13.02 13.70 -10.16
CA LYS A 62 11.72 13.83 -9.46
C LYS A 62 10.77 12.71 -9.82
N VAL A 63 10.66 12.37 -11.11
CA VAL A 63 9.91 11.20 -11.60
C VAL A 63 10.37 10.82 -13.00
N THR A 64 10.66 9.55 -13.23
CA THR A 64 10.99 9.00 -14.54
C THR A 64 9.73 8.61 -15.33
N GLY A 65 9.88 8.35 -16.62
CA GLY A 65 8.77 7.94 -17.50
C GLY A 65 8.24 6.51 -17.24
N GLY A 66 9.04 5.70 -16.52
CA GLY A 66 8.75 4.28 -16.35
C GLY A 66 9.17 3.45 -17.57
N THR A 67 8.77 2.19 -17.56
CA THR A 67 8.97 1.25 -18.66
C THR A 67 7.74 1.14 -19.55
N SER A 68 7.81 0.29 -20.58
CA SER A 68 6.69 -0.02 -21.47
C SER A 68 6.75 -1.48 -21.90
N GLY A 69 5.60 -2.07 -22.13
CA GLY A 69 5.47 -3.39 -22.72
C GLY A 69 6.11 -3.46 -24.10
N LEU A 70 6.98 -4.44 -24.31
CA LEU A 70 7.66 -4.59 -25.59
C LEU A 70 6.72 -5.07 -26.70
N TRP A 71 5.69 -5.83 -26.37
CA TRP A 71 4.70 -6.40 -27.30
C TRP A 71 3.41 -5.61 -27.30
N THR A 72 2.87 -5.27 -26.13
CA THR A 72 1.58 -4.57 -26.01
C THR A 72 1.68 -3.05 -26.19
N LYS A 73 2.89 -2.49 -26.08
CA LYS A 73 3.16 -1.04 -26.09
C LYS A 73 2.45 -0.31 -24.95
N GLN A 74 1.87 -1.04 -23.99
CA GLN A 74 1.27 -0.46 -22.78
C GLN A 74 2.35 0.25 -21.98
N THR A 75 2.15 1.52 -21.63
CA THR A 75 3.07 2.25 -20.75
C THR A 75 2.84 1.89 -19.29
N GLU A 76 3.90 1.86 -18.49
CA GLU A 76 3.82 1.54 -17.06
C GLU A 76 2.89 2.50 -16.30
N TYR A 77 3.00 3.80 -16.55
CA TYR A 77 2.15 4.78 -15.87
C TYR A 77 0.64 4.57 -16.12
N ALA A 78 0.28 4.12 -17.32
CA ALA A 78 -1.12 3.86 -17.65
C ALA A 78 -1.60 2.53 -17.06
N LEU A 79 -0.77 1.49 -17.06
CA LEU A 79 -1.02 0.23 -16.38
C LEU A 79 -1.19 0.44 -14.88
N ALA A 80 -0.24 1.10 -14.23
CA ALA A 80 -0.27 1.39 -12.80
C ALA A 80 -1.57 2.10 -12.39
N LEU A 81 -2.04 3.08 -13.17
CA LEU A 81 -3.29 3.78 -12.89
C LEU A 81 -4.52 2.88 -13.06
N LYS A 82 -4.54 2.00 -14.08
CA LYS A 82 -5.63 1.03 -14.28
C LYS A 82 -5.76 0.10 -13.06
N VAL A 83 -4.64 -0.44 -12.57
CA VAL A 83 -4.62 -1.32 -11.40
C VAL A 83 -4.95 -0.55 -10.12
N ALA A 84 -4.38 0.64 -9.92
CA ALA A 84 -4.66 1.50 -8.77
C ALA A 84 -6.16 1.83 -8.63
N LYS A 85 -6.85 2.14 -9.72
CA LYS A 85 -8.31 2.38 -9.70
C LYS A 85 -9.11 1.12 -9.33
N LYS A 86 -8.66 -0.07 -9.76
CA LYS A 86 -9.28 -1.34 -9.36
C LYS A 86 -9.06 -1.59 -7.86
N LEU A 87 -7.84 -1.41 -7.37
CA LEU A 87 -7.50 -1.53 -5.96
C LEU A 87 -8.31 -0.55 -5.10
N GLN A 88 -8.40 0.72 -5.51
CA GLN A 88 -9.22 1.73 -4.84
C GLN A 88 -10.67 1.27 -4.67
N LYS A 89 -11.28 0.74 -5.74
CA LYS A 89 -12.67 0.26 -5.72
C LYS A 89 -12.84 -0.91 -4.74
N ILE A 90 -11.90 -1.85 -4.72
CA ILE A 90 -11.92 -3.01 -3.81
C ILE A 90 -11.79 -2.56 -2.36
N LEU A 91 -10.77 -1.75 -2.05
CA LEU A 91 -10.52 -1.29 -0.69
C LEU A 91 -11.67 -0.42 -0.13
N LYS A 92 -12.27 0.44 -0.94
CA LYS A 92 -13.48 1.19 -0.53
C LYS A 92 -14.63 0.25 -0.17
N LYS A 93 -14.84 -0.83 -0.93
CA LYS A 93 -15.86 -1.85 -0.62
C LYS A 93 -15.56 -2.61 0.68
N ARG A 94 -14.26 -2.78 1.03
CA ARG A 94 -13.81 -3.38 2.29
C ARG A 94 -13.86 -2.41 3.47
N GLY A 95 -14.34 -1.18 3.29
CA GLY A 95 -14.52 -0.20 4.35
C GLY A 95 -13.33 0.72 4.62
N TYR A 96 -12.23 0.59 3.87
CA TYR A 96 -11.07 1.47 4.00
C TYR A 96 -11.36 2.91 3.52
N LYS A 97 -10.72 3.90 4.16
CA LYS A 97 -10.58 5.23 3.57
C LYS A 97 -9.42 5.22 2.60
N VAL A 98 -9.65 5.57 1.34
CA VAL A 98 -8.62 5.50 0.29
C VAL A 98 -8.31 6.88 -0.26
N ILE A 99 -7.02 7.22 -0.25
CA ILE A 99 -6.43 8.41 -0.84
C ILE A 99 -5.62 7.99 -2.08
N MET A 100 -5.71 8.73 -3.15
CA MET A 100 -4.94 8.49 -4.38
C MET A 100 -3.94 9.64 -4.58
N CYS A 101 -2.66 9.33 -4.87
CA CYS A 101 -1.69 10.36 -5.25
C CYS A 101 -2.05 11.01 -6.58
N ARG A 102 -2.58 10.23 -7.52
CA ARG A 102 -3.12 10.73 -8.80
C ARG A 102 -4.30 9.90 -9.27
N THR A 103 -5.21 10.53 -10.02
CA THR A 103 -6.39 9.89 -10.62
C THR A 103 -6.41 10.00 -12.15
N LYS A 104 -5.44 10.71 -12.73
CA LYS A 104 -5.20 10.86 -14.17
C LYS A 104 -3.71 10.68 -14.47
N ASN A 105 -3.37 10.47 -15.75
CA ASN A 105 -1.99 10.27 -16.18
C ASN A 105 -1.24 11.60 -16.35
N ASP A 106 -1.95 12.63 -16.84
CA ASP A 106 -1.39 13.95 -17.05
C ASP A 106 -1.38 14.73 -15.73
N VAL A 107 -0.27 14.60 -15.02
CA VAL A 107 0.06 15.28 -13.77
C VAL A 107 1.56 15.58 -13.76
N ASN A 108 2.00 16.47 -12.87
CA ASN A 108 3.41 16.67 -12.56
C ASN A 108 3.60 16.61 -11.04
N ILE A 109 3.83 15.41 -10.51
CA ILE A 109 3.97 15.14 -9.07
C ILE A 109 5.24 14.34 -8.87
N SER A 110 6.19 14.87 -8.10
CA SER A 110 7.46 14.21 -7.79
C SER A 110 7.32 13.04 -6.83
N ASN A 111 8.36 12.23 -6.66
CA ASN A 111 8.34 11.11 -5.72
C ASN A 111 8.22 11.57 -4.26
N SER A 112 8.87 12.69 -3.88
CA SER A 112 8.73 13.27 -2.54
C SER A 112 7.32 13.80 -2.28
N GLU A 113 6.70 14.46 -3.27
CA GLU A 113 5.33 14.96 -3.17
C GLU A 113 4.31 13.83 -3.04
N ARG A 114 4.51 12.69 -3.72
CA ARG A 114 3.68 11.49 -3.54
C ARG A 114 3.75 10.94 -2.12
N ALA A 115 4.96 10.88 -1.55
CA ALA A 115 5.14 10.51 -0.15
C ALA A 115 4.50 11.55 0.79
N ALA A 116 4.60 12.85 0.49
CA ALA A 116 3.98 13.90 1.28
C ALA A 116 2.43 13.78 1.34
N ILE A 117 1.79 13.33 0.25
CA ILE A 117 0.34 13.06 0.23
C ILE A 117 -0.01 11.95 1.24
N ALA A 118 0.75 10.84 1.24
CA ALA A 118 0.55 9.74 2.19
C ALA A 118 0.80 10.17 3.64
N ASN A 119 1.86 10.96 3.87
CA ASN A 119 2.22 11.50 5.18
C ASN A 119 1.14 12.45 5.72
N LYS A 120 0.66 13.39 4.89
CA LYS A 120 -0.42 14.34 5.26
C LYS A 120 -1.72 13.60 5.61
N ALA A 121 -2.02 12.52 4.88
CA ALA A 121 -3.18 11.70 5.15
C ALA A 121 -3.02 10.83 6.41
N LYS A 122 -1.82 10.77 7.03
CA LYS A 122 -1.46 9.85 8.10
C LYS A 122 -1.90 8.42 7.73
N ALA A 123 -1.50 7.98 6.53
CA ALA A 123 -1.94 6.70 6.00
C ALA A 123 -1.44 5.54 6.87
N ASP A 124 -2.30 4.55 7.11
CA ASP A 124 -1.93 3.32 7.83
C ASP A 124 -1.09 2.38 6.93
N ALA A 125 -1.20 2.55 5.60
CA ALA A 125 -0.34 1.90 4.60
C ALA A 125 -0.27 2.75 3.32
N PHE A 126 0.92 2.78 2.70
CA PHE A 126 1.20 3.46 1.44
C PHE A 126 1.63 2.44 0.39
N ILE A 127 0.79 2.21 -0.62
CA ILE A 127 1.00 1.22 -1.67
C ILE A 127 1.36 1.95 -2.95
N ARG A 128 2.58 1.72 -3.45
CA ARG A 128 3.08 2.29 -4.69
C ARG A 128 3.10 1.20 -5.77
N ILE A 129 2.33 1.37 -6.83
CA ILE A 129 2.08 0.34 -7.85
C ILE A 129 2.95 0.63 -9.07
N HIS A 130 3.78 -0.32 -9.44
CA HIS A 130 4.73 -0.30 -10.52
C HIS A 130 4.73 -1.61 -11.32
N ALA A 131 5.42 -1.63 -12.44
CA ALA A 131 5.75 -2.83 -13.18
C ALA A 131 7.18 -2.72 -13.70
N ASN A 132 7.94 -3.77 -13.56
CA ASN A 132 9.38 -3.78 -13.78
C ASN A 132 9.75 -3.92 -15.28
N GLY A 133 11.01 -3.67 -15.57
CA GLY A 133 11.64 -3.94 -16.86
C GLY A 133 13.07 -4.41 -16.67
N ALA A 134 13.54 -5.31 -17.52
CA ALA A 134 14.89 -5.83 -17.51
C ALA A 134 15.45 -6.01 -18.93
N ALA A 135 16.77 -5.91 -19.09
CA ALA A 135 17.44 -6.21 -20.35
C ALA A 135 17.25 -7.68 -20.74
N ASN A 136 17.35 -8.59 -19.78
CA ASN A 136 17.04 -10.02 -19.98
C ASN A 136 15.51 -10.23 -19.99
N LYS A 137 14.96 -10.51 -21.16
CA LYS A 137 13.52 -10.72 -21.38
C LYS A 137 12.96 -12.01 -20.77
N SER A 138 13.79 -12.92 -20.31
CA SER A 138 13.34 -14.16 -19.63
C SER A 138 13.00 -13.93 -18.15
N VAL A 139 13.46 -12.81 -17.57
CA VAL A 139 13.15 -12.47 -16.16
C VAL A 139 11.66 -12.22 -16.02
N ASN A 140 11.05 -12.82 -14.99
CA ASN A 140 9.63 -12.73 -14.70
C ASN A 140 9.34 -12.89 -13.21
N GLY A 141 8.16 -12.48 -12.77
CA GLY A 141 7.67 -12.59 -11.39
C GLY A 141 7.41 -11.25 -10.73
N ALA A 142 6.62 -11.29 -9.66
CA ALA A 142 6.33 -10.12 -8.85
C ALA A 142 7.30 -10.01 -7.67
N MET A 143 7.58 -8.78 -7.27
CA MET A 143 8.37 -8.44 -6.08
C MET A 143 7.80 -7.21 -5.40
N THR A 144 8.22 -6.99 -4.17
CA THR A 144 7.95 -5.75 -3.46
C THR A 144 9.25 -5.11 -2.98
N ILE A 145 9.21 -3.81 -2.69
CA ILE A 145 10.39 -3.06 -2.28
C ILE A 145 10.05 -2.25 -1.02
N CYS A 146 10.93 -2.30 -0.03
CA CYS A 146 10.90 -1.41 1.14
C CYS A 146 12.32 -0.89 1.46
N GLN A 147 12.42 0.00 2.44
CA GLN A 147 13.71 0.48 2.95
C GLN A 147 14.44 -0.64 3.72
N THR A 148 15.74 -0.42 3.96
CA THR A 148 16.51 -1.29 4.85
C THR A 148 16.24 -0.96 6.33
N LYS A 149 16.59 -1.86 7.23
CA LYS A 149 16.50 -1.65 8.69
C LYS A 149 17.35 -0.46 9.17
N LYS A 150 18.40 -0.11 8.42
CA LYS A 150 19.35 0.98 8.73
C LYS A 150 19.13 2.22 7.88
N ASN A 151 17.96 2.34 7.22
CA ASN A 151 17.66 3.51 6.38
C ASN A 151 17.84 4.81 7.17
N PRO A 152 18.66 5.77 6.67
CA PRO A 152 18.95 6.99 7.42
C PRO A 152 17.78 7.97 7.50
N TYR A 153 16.70 7.74 6.79
CA TYR A 153 15.58 8.68 6.66
C TYR A 153 14.31 8.25 7.40
N ASN A 154 14.08 6.93 7.55
CA ASN A 154 12.82 6.40 8.08
C ASN A 154 12.94 4.94 8.59
N SER A 155 14.04 4.60 9.26
CA SER A 155 14.25 3.28 9.87
C SER A 155 13.19 2.93 10.93
N ASP A 156 12.54 3.92 11.53
CA ASP A 156 11.47 3.78 12.53
C ASP A 156 10.23 3.05 11.98
N ILE A 157 9.94 3.19 10.69
CA ILE A 157 8.83 2.49 10.03
C ILE A 157 9.26 1.19 9.31
N TYR A 158 10.53 0.77 9.40
CA TYR A 158 11.04 -0.40 8.69
C TYR A 158 10.23 -1.68 8.96
N SER A 159 10.03 -2.04 10.23
CA SER A 159 9.36 -3.29 10.58
C SER A 159 7.94 -3.36 9.99
N SER A 160 7.20 -2.25 10.04
CA SER A 160 5.86 -2.17 9.45
C SER A 160 5.89 -2.20 7.93
N SER A 161 6.85 -1.52 7.29
CA SER A 161 7.01 -1.52 5.82
C SER A 161 7.43 -2.89 5.31
N LYS A 162 8.32 -3.58 6.02
CA LYS A 162 8.76 -4.94 5.69
C LYS A 162 7.59 -5.93 5.76
N LEU A 163 6.83 -5.91 6.87
CA LEU A 163 5.64 -6.75 7.03
C LEU A 163 4.59 -6.45 5.94
N LEU A 164 4.33 -5.17 5.64
CA LEU A 164 3.43 -4.75 4.57
C LEU A 164 3.89 -5.33 3.23
N SER A 165 5.17 -5.21 2.91
CA SER A 165 5.76 -5.69 1.66
C SER A 165 5.61 -7.21 1.52
N GLU A 166 5.88 -7.97 2.58
CA GLU A 166 5.73 -9.42 2.60
C GLU A 166 4.27 -9.84 2.38
N LYS A 167 3.33 -9.26 3.15
CA LYS A 167 1.91 -9.63 3.05
C LYS A 167 1.30 -9.25 1.71
N VAL A 168 1.67 -8.09 1.16
CA VAL A 168 1.20 -7.65 -0.16
C VAL A 168 1.76 -8.55 -1.27
N LEU A 169 3.05 -8.94 -1.20
CA LEU A 169 3.63 -9.86 -2.17
C LEU A 169 2.96 -11.23 -2.11
N ASP A 170 2.74 -11.77 -0.91
CA ASP A 170 2.05 -13.05 -0.71
C ASP A 170 0.64 -13.03 -1.31
N GLY A 171 -0.13 -11.97 -1.03
CA GLY A 171 -1.46 -11.81 -1.57
C GLY A 171 -1.49 -11.70 -3.10
N VAL A 172 -0.56 -10.93 -3.68
CA VAL A 172 -0.41 -10.79 -5.14
C VAL A 172 -0.12 -12.15 -5.78
N VAL A 173 0.83 -12.91 -5.25
CA VAL A 173 1.21 -14.23 -5.78
C VAL A 173 0.07 -15.24 -5.66
N ALA A 174 -0.55 -15.33 -4.49
CA ALA A 174 -1.66 -16.24 -4.25
C ALA A 174 -2.84 -15.99 -5.20
N LYS A 175 -3.14 -14.72 -5.50
CA LYS A 175 -4.29 -14.36 -6.33
C LYS A 175 -4.02 -14.44 -7.83
N SER A 176 -2.84 -14.03 -8.26
CA SER A 176 -2.50 -13.94 -9.69
C SER A 176 -1.89 -15.22 -10.25
N GLY A 177 -1.25 -16.03 -9.41
CA GLY A 177 -0.46 -17.20 -9.82
C GLY A 177 0.88 -16.83 -10.45
N CYS A 178 1.35 -15.59 -10.31
CA CYS A 178 2.67 -15.20 -10.81
C CYS A 178 3.80 -15.81 -9.97
N LYS A 179 4.99 -15.85 -10.54
CA LYS A 179 6.19 -16.24 -9.80
C LYS A 179 6.46 -15.26 -8.67
N LYS A 180 6.65 -15.77 -7.45
CA LYS A 180 7.12 -14.99 -6.31
C LYS A 180 8.63 -14.78 -6.44
N LEU A 181 9.07 -13.53 -6.41
CA LEU A 181 10.48 -13.21 -6.25
C LEU A 181 10.78 -12.95 -4.77
N TYR A 182 11.16 -11.75 -4.40
CA TYR A 182 11.58 -11.40 -3.05
C TYR A 182 11.08 -10.01 -2.65
N VAL A 183 11.23 -9.68 -1.38
CA VAL A 183 11.16 -8.29 -0.91
C VAL A 183 12.55 -7.70 -1.04
N TRP A 184 12.71 -6.73 -1.95
CA TRP A 184 13.97 -6.02 -2.12
C TRP A 184 14.08 -4.89 -1.10
N GLU A 185 15.08 -4.98 -0.24
CA GLU A 185 15.38 -3.93 0.73
C GLU A 185 16.45 -3.00 0.16
N THR A 186 16.11 -1.71 0.03
CA THR A 186 17.03 -0.70 -0.54
C THR A 186 16.71 0.70 -0.06
N ASP A 187 17.74 1.53 0.08
CA ASP A 187 17.62 2.93 0.47
C ASP A 187 17.78 3.89 -0.72
N THR A 188 17.62 3.36 -1.94
CA THR A 188 17.79 4.15 -3.16
C THR A 188 16.49 4.70 -3.76
N MET A 189 15.34 4.48 -3.11
CA MET A 189 14.02 4.88 -3.62
C MET A 189 13.50 6.15 -2.94
N SER A 190 13.52 7.30 -3.63
CA SER A 190 13.08 8.59 -3.07
C SER A 190 11.70 8.51 -2.45
N GLY A 191 10.71 7.93 -3.15
CA GLY A 191 9.35 7.88 -2.63
C GLY A 191 9.16 6.96 -1.42
N ILE A 192 10.12 6.05 -1.14
CA ILE A 192 10.20 5.30 0.12
C ILE A 192 10.86 6.15 1.19
N ASN A 193 12.03 6.73 0.90
CA ASN A 193 12.82 7.50 1.85
C ASN A 193 12.08 8.74 2.42
N TRP A 194 11.21 9.36 1.62
CA TRP A 194 10.39 10.49 2.03
C TRP A 194 9.12 10.08 2.80
N SER A 195 8.80 8.78 2.87
CA SER A 195 7.63 8.30 3.60
C SER A 195 7.86 8.33 5.11
N LYS A 196 6.85 8.80 5.85
CA LYS A 196 6.75 8.74 7.32
C LYS A 196 5.68 7.74 7.77
N VAL A 197 5.15 6.96 6.84
CA VAL A 197 4.12 5.94 7.06
C VAL A 197 4.55 4.62 6.42
N PRO A 198 4.07 3.46 6.90
CA PRO A 198 4.45 2.16 6.33
C PRO A 198 4.25 2.14 4.81
N VAL A 199 5.28 1.79 4.05
CA VAL A 199 5.31 1.92 2.59
C VAL A 199 5.87 0.68 1.91
N THR A 200 5.29 0.34 0.75
CA THR A 200 5.83 -0.66 -0.16
C THR A 200 5.67 -0.23 -1.62
N ILE A 201 6.66 -0.53 -2.47
CA ILE A 201 6.49 -0.55 -3.92
C ILE A 201 6.12 -1.99 -4.31
N VAL A 202 5.16 -2.14 -5.21
CA VAL A 202 4.76 -3.41 -5.79
C VAL A 202 5.14 -3.41 -7.24
N GLU A 203 6.10 -4.25 -7.61
CA GLU A 203 6.46 -4.56 -9.00
C GLU A 203 5.63 -5.77 -9.43
N MET A 204 4.60 -5.50 -10.24
CA MET A 204 3.58 -6.50 -10.59
C MET A 204 4.06 -7.60 -11.55
N GLY A 205 5.24 -7.45 -12.12
CA GLY A 205 5.84 -8.31 -13.14
C GLY A 205 6.68 -7.49 -14.10
N TYR A 206 7.31 -8.13 -15.08
CA TYR A 206 8.21 -7.49 -16.04
C TYR A 206 7.52 -7.22 -17.37
N MET A 207 7.34 -5.96 -17.71
CA MET A 207 6.78 -5.52 -19.01
C MET A 207 7.71 -5.84 -20.19
N THR A 208 8.93 -6.24 -19.91
CA THR A 208 9.92 -6.73 -20.89
C THR A 208 9.88 -8.26 -21.07
N ASN A 209 9.05 -8.99 -20.33
CA ASN A 209 8.76 -10.39 -20.53
C ASN A 209 7.45 -10.54 -21.30
N GLU A 210 7.46 -11.29 -22.42
CA GLU A 210 6.28 -11.37 -23.30
C GLU A 210 5.02 -11.88 -22.60
N LYS A 211 5.15 -12.97 -21.84
CA LYS A 211 4.00 -13.57 -21.14
C LYS A 211 3.41 -12.61 -20.11
N GLU A 212 4.26 -11.91 -19.36
CA GLU A 212 3.82 -10.97 -18.35
C GLU A 212 3.28 -9.67 -18.96
N ASP A 213 3.92 -9.12 -19.99
CA ASP A 213 3.42 -7.95 -20.71
C ASP A 213 1.99 -8.18 -21.23
N ARG A 214 1.77 -9.32 -21.92
CA ARG A 214 0.43 -9.68 -22.39
C ARG A 214 -0.56 -9.88 -21.25
N ALA A 215 -0.17 -10.57 -20.18
CA ALA A 215 -1.03 -10.80 -19.01
C ALA A 215 -1.41 -9.47 -18.31
N LEU A 216 -0.42 -8.61 -18.03
CA LEU A 216 -0.60 -7.30 -17.38
C LEU A 216 -1.51 -6.36 -18.19
N ASN A 217 -1.59 -6.57 -19.50
CA ASN A 217 -2.48 -5.77 -20.36
C ASN A 217 -3.94 -6.28 -20.37
N THR A 218 -4.26 -7.40 -19.69
CA THR A 218 -5.63 -7.90 -19.60
C THR A 218 -6.37 -7.37 -18.37
N ALA A 219 -7.66 -7.07 -18.53
CA ALA A 219 -8.50 -6.57 -17.44
C ALA A 219 -8.65 -7.59 -16.30
N SER A 220 -8.66 -8.89 -16.63
CA SER A 220 -8.78 -9.99 -15.67
C SER A 220 -7.53 -10.11 -14.79
N TYR A 221 -6.33 -10.07 -15.37
CA TYR A 221 -5.09 -10.17 -14.63
C TYR A 221 -4.84 -8.92 -13.77
N GLN A 222 -5.12 -7.72 -14.28
CA GLN A 222 -5.10 -6.49 -13.50
C GLN A 222 -6.05 -6.53 -12.30
N LYS A 223 -7.22 -7.18 -12.44
CA LYS A 223 -8.17 -7.39 -11.34
C LYS A 223 -7.56 -8.33 -10.31
N LYS A 224 -6.96 -9.46 -10.71
CA LYS A 224 -6.26 -10.39 -9.81
C LYS A 224 -5.13 -9.70 -9.04
N MET A 225 -4.31 -8.86 -9.69
CA MET A 225 -3.27 -8.07 -9.04
C MET A 225 -3.85 -7.15 -7.96
N ALA A 226 -4.92 -6.42 -8.28
CA ALA A 226 -5.58 -5.52 -7.33
C ALA A 226 -6.24 -6.28 -6.16
N GLU A 227 -6.88 -7.41 -6.42
CA GLU A 227 -7.45 -8.28 -5.37
C GLU A 227 -6.36 -8.83 -4.46
N GLY A 228 -5.24 -9.32 -5.03
CA GLY A 228 -4.11 -9.81 -4.26
C GLY A 228 -3.47 -8.74 -3.37
N MET A 229 -3.29 -7.51 -3.88
CA MET A 229 -2.83 -6.40 -3.04
C MET A 229 -3.81 -6.12 -1.89
N ALA A 230 -5.12 -6.13 -2.15
CA ALA A 230 -6.13 -5.91 -1.12
C ALA A 230 -6.14 -7.03 -0.07
N ASP A 231 -6.00 -8.29 -0.48
CA ASP A 231 -5.89 -9.44 0.42
C ASP A 231 -4.62 -9.33 1.29
N GLY A 232 -3.50 -8.90 0.70
CA GLY A 232 -2.26 -8.66 1.42
C GLY A 232 -2.36 -7.51 2.44
N ILE A 233 -3.10 -6.44 2.12
CA ILE A 233 -3.37 -5.33 3.04
C ILE A 233 -4.20 -5.81 4.22
N ASP A 234 -5.25 -6.61 4.01
CA ASP A 234 -6.05 -7.21 5.10
C ASP A 234 -5.19 -8.11 5.98
N ALA A 235 -4.32 -8.95 5.37
CA ALA A 235 -3.40 -9.82 6.09
C ALA A 235 -2.36 -9.02 6.91
N TYR A 236 -1.91 -7.87 6.40
CA TYR A 236 -1.03 -6.95 7.12
C TYR A 236 -1.70 -6.42 8.39
N PHE A 237 -2.91 -5.88 8.29
CA PHE A 237 -3.61 -5.37 9.48
C PHE A 237 -3.96 -6.48 10.47
N LYS A 238 -4.35 -7.66 10.00
CA LYS A 238 -4.57 -8.83 10.86
C LYS A 238 -3.31 -9.21 11.63
N ALA A 239 -2.13 -9.19 10.99
CA ALA A 239 -0.86 -9.48 11.65
C ALA A 239 -0.45 -8.43 12.69
N LEU A 240 -0.94 -7.19 12.57
CA LEU A 240 -0.77 -6.13 13.57
C LEU A 240 -1.80 -6.17 14.70
N GLY A 241 -2.74 -7.12 14.70
CA GLY A 241 -3.84 -7.18 15.67
C GLY A 241 -4.86 -6.04 15.52
N LYS A 242 -5.03 -5.53 14.32
CA LYS A 242 -5.82 -4.31 14.03
C LYS A 242 -6.97 -4.56 13.07
#